data_46a798706d696a9b7dc414f11c3a8af2
#
_entry.id   46a798706d696a9b7dc414f11c3a8af2
#
_cell.length_a   1.000
_cell.length_b   1.000
_cell.length_c   1.000
_cell.angle_alpha   90.00
_cell.angle_beta   90.00
_cell.angle_gamma   90.00
#
_symmetry.space_group_name_H-M   'P 1'
#
loop_
_entity.id
_entity.type
_entity.pdbx_description
1 polymer ?
#
loop_
_entity_poly.entity_id
_entity_poly.type
_entity_poly.pdbx_seq_one_letter_code
_entity_poly.pdbx_strand_id
1 'polypeptide(L)'
;MSGIGAIEDALRGRREAGGKALVAYVTGGLGDDWLETVRAVAAAGADVIEIGLPFSDPVMDGPIIQTANDRALAGGATPTGILDQLRGADVGVPLAVMTYYNIAFRTGLARFASVLADSGIAGCILPALPLEESAPWASAADEVGVETVLLAAPTTPDKRLPAICERSRGFVYAVG
;
A
#
# COMPACT_ATOMS: atom_id res chain seq x y z
N MET A 1 15.39 9.37 -15.00
CA MET A 1 15.48 9.26 -13.52
C MET A 1 14.10 9.60 -13.02
N SER A 2 13.32 8.61 -12.54
CA SER A 2 12.08 8.90 -11.84
C SER A 2 12.42 9.71 -10.60
N GLY A 3 11.76 10.83 -10.38
CA GLY A 3 11.89 11.62 -9.16
C GLY A 3 11.54 10.76 -7.93
N ILE A 4 11.87 11.28 -6.74
CA ILE A 4 11.43 10.68 -5.46
C ILE A 4 9.89 10.68 -5.47
N GLY A 5 9.27 9.54 -5.11
CA GLY A 5 7.83 9.43 -5.02
C GLY A 5 7.27 10.11 -3.76
N ALA A 6 5.96 10.28 -3.69
CA ALA A 6 5.31 11.04 -2.61
C ALA A 6 5.47 10.36 -1.24
N ILE A 7 5.46 9.04 -1.18
CA ILE A 7 5.67 8.29 0.08
C ILE A 7 7.13 8.47 0.54
N GLU A 8 8.09 8.25 -0.36
CA GLU A 8 9.50 8.40 -0.04
C GLU A 8 9.82 9.83 0.42
N ASP A 9 9.26 10.85 -0.24
CA ASP A 9 9.44 12.26 0.12
C ASP A 9 8.92 12.55 1.53
N ALA A 10 7.69 12.14 1.85
CA ALA A 10 7.10 12.31 3.16
C ALA A 10 7.93 11.65 4.28
N LEU A 11 8.36 10.40 4.06
CA LEU A 11 9.14 9.65 5.05
C LEU A 11 10.57 10.21 5.22
N ARG A 12 11.20 10.67 4.14
CA ARG A 12 12.51 11.34 4.20
C ARG A 12 12.43 12.68 4.92
N GLY A 13 11.45 13.51 4.59
CA GLY A 13 11.24 14.80 5.24
C GLY A 13 11.04 14.64 6.75
N ARG A 14 10.27 13.64 7.17
CA ARG A 14 10.07 13.35 8.60
C ARG A 14 11.37 12.94 9.30
N ARG A 15 12.16 12.09 8.65
CA ARG A 15 13.46 11.67 9.17
C ARG A 15 14.47 12.82 9.24
N GLU A 16 14.54 13.66 8.22
CA GLU A 16 15.41 14.82 8.18
C GLU A 16 15.08 15.85 9.26
N ALA A 17 13.80 15.97 9.62
CA ALA A 17 13.34 16.76 10.77
C ALA A 17 13.67 16.10 12.13
N GLY A 18 14.38 14.96 12.15
CA GLY A 18 14.77 14.25 13.37
C GLY A 18 13.65 13.42 14.01
N GLY A 19 12.50 13.27 13.33
CA GLY A 19 11.35 12.51 13.81
C GLY A 19 11.35 11.04 13.39
N LYS A 20 10.36 10.31 13.90
CA LYS A 20 9.97 8.98 13.43
C LYS A 20 8.71 9.13 12.58
N ALA A 21 8.66 8.45 11.44
CA ALA A 21 7.49 8.42 10.59
C ALA A 21 6.48 7.38 11.10
N LEU A 22 5.20 7.70 10.95
CA LEU A 22 4.08 6.80 11.23
C LEU A 22 3.38 6.44 9.92
N VAL A 23 3.41 5.17 9.56
CA VAL A 23 2.58 4.59 8.50
C VAL A 23 1.44 3.85 9.17
N ALA A 24 0.22 4.37 9.05
CA ALA A 24 -0.96 3.82 9.71
C ALA A 24 -1.77 2.95 8.75
N TYR A 25 -2.20 1.76 9.20
CA TYR A 25 -3.05 0.87 8.42
C TYR A 25 -4.54 1.13 8.68
N VAL A 26 -5.34 1.16 7.62
CA VAL A 26 -6.81 1.22 7.68
C VAL A 26 -7.40 0.22 6.70
N THR A 27 -8.32 -0.65 7.17
CA THR A 27 -9.08 -1.54 6.28
C THR A 27 -10.07 -0.71 5.46
N GLY A 28 -9.91 -0.69 4.15
CA GLY A 28 -10.80 0.01 3.23
C GLY A 28 -12.22 -0.57 3.24
N GLY A 29 -13.23 0.31 3.26
CA GLY A 29 -14.64 -0.10 3.26
C GLY A 29 -15.15 -0.70 4.56
N LEU A 30 -14.41 -0.56 5.67
CA LEU A 30 -14.86 -1.02 6.98
C LEU A 30 -15.84 0.00 7.61
N GLY A 31 -17.13 -0.19 7.35
CA GLY A 31 -18.18 0.75 7.74
C GLY A 31 -18.34 1.89 6.72
N ASP A 32 -19.45 2.61 6.84
CA ASP A 32 -19.82 3.67 5.91
C ASP A 32 -18.93 4.93 6.06
N ASP A 33 -18.33 5.10 7.23
CA ASP A 33 -17.49 6.24 7.63
C ASP A 33 -15.97 5.96 7.54
N TRP A 34 -15.56 4.86 6.90
CA TRP A 34 -14.17 4.45 6.83
C TRP A 34 -13.25 5.55 6.24
N LEU A 35 -13.74 6.34 5.29
CA LEU A 35 -12.98 7.43 4.67
C LEU A 35 -12.81 8.62 5.64
N GLU A 36 -13.78 8.86 6.53
CA GLU A 36 -13.63 9.83 7.62
C GLU A 36 -12.60 9.37 8.64
N THR A 37 -12.56 8.05 8.91
CA THR A 37 -11.50 7.43 9.72
C THR A 37 -10.12 7.68 9.09
N VAL A 38 -9.97 7.51 7.77
CA VAL A 38 -8.69 7.79 7.06
C VAL A 38 -8.28 9.25 7.27
N ARG A 39 -9.21 10.21 7.09
CA ARG A 39 -8.93 11.64 7.31
C ARG A 39 -8.57 11.95 8.76
N ALA A 40 -9.26 11.33 9.73
CA ALA A 40 -8.96 11.49 11.14
C ALA A 40 -7.57 10.97 11.50
N VAL A 41 -7.15 9.83 10.94
CA VAL A 41 -5.81 9.26 11.12
C VAL A 41 -4.74 10.18 10.53
N ALA A 42 -4.96 10.76 9.36
CA ALA A 42 -4.07 11.77 8.78
C ALA A 42 -3.96 13.02 9.69
N ALA A 43 -5.09 13.55 10.13
CA ALA A 43 -5.14 14.72 11.02
C ALA A 43 -4.49 14.46 12.39
N ALA A 44 -4.49 13.20 12.85
CA ALA A 44 -3.80 12.78 14.08
C ALA A 44 -2.28 12.67 13.94
N GLY A 45 -1.73 12.83 12.74
CA GLY A 45 -0.29 12.92 12.50
C GLY A 45 0.35 11.70 11.86
N ALA A 46 -0.42 10.85 11.18
CA ALA A 46 0.16 9.84 10.30
C ALA A 46 0.88 10.54 9.12
N ASP A 47 2.06 10.06 8.76
CA ASP A 47 2.85 10.57 7.64
C ASP A 47 2.45 9.91 6.31
N VAL A 48 1.98 8.67 6.37
CA VAL A 48 1.45 7.87 5.25
C VAL A 48 0.31 7.01 5.79
N ILE A 49 -0.70 6.74 4.98
CA ILE A 49 -1.75 5.79 5.34
C ILE A 49 -1.77 4.65 4.34
N GLU A 50 -1.77 3.43 4.87
CA GLU A 50 -1.87 2.19 4.13
C GLU A 50 -3.33 1.71 4.14
N ILE A 51 -3.93 1.64 2.97
CA ILE A 51 -5.31 1.16 2.78
C ILE A 51 -5.26 -0.33 2.43
N GLY A 52 -5.72 -1.18 3.33
CA GLY A 52 -5.91 -2.60 3.05
C GLY A 52 -7.14 -2.83 2.19
N LEU A 53 -6.98 -3.41 1.00
CA LEU A 53 -8.12 -3.88 0.22
C LEU A 53 -8.58 -5.24 0.78
N PRO A 54 -9.82 -5.34 1.30
CA PRO A 54 -10.30 -6.58 1.90
C PRO A 54 -10.24 -7.77 0.95
N PHE A 55 -9.81 -8.91 1.49
CA PHE A 55 -9.67 -10.16 0.75
C PHE A 55 -10.28 -11.32 1.54
N SER A 56 -10.93 -12.27 0.85
CA SER A 56 -11.65 -13.38 1.47
C SER A 56 -10.76 -14.44 2.10
N ASP A 57 -9.52 -14.56 1.60
CA ASP A 57 -8.57 -15.62 2.00
C ASP A 57 -7.23 -15.02 2.47
N PRO A 58 -7.22 -14.21 3.54
CA PRO A 58 -6.08 -13.37 3.92
C PRO A 58 -5.04 -14.19 4.72
N VAL A 59 -4.32 -15.08 4.07
CA VAL A 59 -3.37 -16.02 4.70
C VAL A 59 -2.17 -15.36 5.38
N MET A 60 -1.88 -14.11 5.08
CA MET A 60 -0.76 -13.35 5.68
C MET A 60 -1.19 -12.39 6.79
N ASP A 61 -2.49 -12.16 6.94
CA ASP A 61 -3.01 -11.21 7.91
C ASP A 61 -3.23 -11.85 9.28
N GLY A 62 -3.03 -11.07 10.33
CA GLY A 62 -3.39 -11.47 11.68
C GLY A 62 -4.91 -11.49 11.91
N PRO A 63 -5.40 -12.13 12.99
CA PRO A 63 -6.84 -12.38 13.20
C PRO A 63 -7.68 -11.09 13.30
N ILE A 64 -7.09 -9.99 13.75
CA ILE A 64 -7.79 -8.70 13.83
C ILE A 64 -8.07 -8.17 12.42
N ILE A 65 -7.07 -8.20 11.54
CA ILE A 65 -7.22 -7.76 10.13
C ILE A 65 -8.14 -8.70 9.37
N GLN A 66 -8.04 -10.02 9.60
CA GLN A 66 -8.98 -11.00 9.01
C GLN A 66 -10.42 -10.66 9.38
N THR A 67 -10.70 -10.40 10.66
CA THR A 67 -12.04 -10.00 11.13
C THR A 67 -12.50 -8.69 10.50
N ALA A 68 -11.61 -7.71 10.33
CA ALA A 68 -11.94 -6.45 9.67
C ALA A 68 -12.26 -6.66 8.18
N ASN A 69 -11.48 -7.50 7.49
CA ASN A 69 -11.74 -7.87 6.09
C ASN A 69 -13.11 -8.56 5.93
N ASP A 70 -13.43 -9.54 6.78
CA ASP A 70 -14.73 -10.24 6.75
C ASP A 70 -15.89 -9.26 6.93
N ARG A 71 -15.78 -8.33 7.87
CA ARG A 71 -16.81 -7.31 8.12
C ARG A 71 -16.95 -6.34 6.95
N ALA A 72 -15.86 -5.89 6.36
CA ALA A 72 -15.89 -5.00 5.19
C ALA A 72 -16.52 -5.71 3.99
N LEU A 73 -16.13 -6.96 3.71
CA LEU A 73 -16.71 -7.77 2.63
C LEU A 73 -18.20 -8.04 2.85
N ALA A 74 -18.60 -8.39 4.08
CA ALA A 74 -20.03 -8.57 4.43
C ALA A 74 -20.83 -7.27 4.27
N GLY A 75 -20.23 -6.10 4.45
CA GLY A 75 -20.77 -4.79 4.15
C GLY A 75 -20.81 -4.43 2.66
N GLY A 76 -20.33 -5.32 1.77
CA GLY A 76 -20.34 -5.09 0.33
C GLY A 76 -19.12 -4.33 -0.21
N ALA A 77 -18.04 -4.19 0.58
CA ALA A 77 -16.82 -3.57 0.12
C ALA A 77 -16.19 -4.37 -1.04
N THR A 78 -15.75 -3.65 -2.06
CA THR A 78 -15.02 -4.23 -3.20
C THR A 78 -13.75 -3.42 -3.47
N PRO A 79 -12.67 -4.03 -4.00
CA PRO A 79 -11.48 -3.30 -4.37
C PRO A 79 -11.75 -2.09 -5.26
N THR A 80 -12.59 -2.25 -6.29
CA THR A 80 -12.97 -1.15 -7.20
C THR A 80 -13.73 -0.06 -6.46
N GLY A 81 -14.74 -0.42 -5.65
CA GLY A 81 -15.55 0.56 -4.90
C GLY A 81 -14.71 1.38 -3.91
N ILE A 82 -13.72 0.75 -3.25
CA ILE A 82 -12.78 1.44 -2.36
C ILE A 82 -11.92 2.43 -3.14
N LEU A 83 -11.33 1.99 -4.26
CA LEU A 83 -10.48 2.85 -5.10
C LEU A 83 -11.28 4.00 -5.73
N ASP A 84 -12.53 3.77 -6.12
CA ASP A 84 -13.41 4.83 -6.63
C ASP A 84 -13.75 5.87 -5.55
N GLN A 85 -13.94 5.47 -4.30
CA GLN A 85 -14.17 6.40 -3.18
C GLN A 85 -12.92 7.22 -2.84
N LEU A 86 -11.72 6.67 -3.06
CA LEU A 86 -10.46 7.38 -2.86
C LEU A 86 -10.16 8.37 -3.98
N ARG A 87 -10.74 8.18 -5.16
CA ARG A 87 -10.52 9.05 -6.32
C ARG A 87 -10.96 10.48 -6.01
N GLY A 88 -9.99 11.39 -5.99
CA GLY A 88 -10.23 12.80 -5.66
C GLY A 88 -10.49 13.08 -4.18
N ALA A 89 -10.35 12.08 -3.31
CA ALA A 89 -10.40 12.30 -1.87
C ALA A 89 -9.13 13.02 -1.42
N ASP A 90 -9.30 14.23 -0.89
CA ASP A 90 -8.21 14.92 -0.21
C ASP A 90 -8.07 14.36 1.22
N VAL A 91 -6.96 13.67 1.45
CA VAL A 91 -6.63 13.09 2.75
C VAL A 91 -5.50 13.86 3.44
N GLY A 92 -4.73 14.65 2.68
CA GLY A 92 -3.64 15.48 3.20
C GLY A 92 -2.30 14.75 3.39
N VAL A 93 -2.26 13.41 3.22
CA VAL A 93 -1.04 12.60 3.29
C VAL A 93 -1.02 11.57 2.16
N PRO A 94 0.16 11.10 1.72
CA PRO A 94 0.26 10.04 0.71
C PRO A 94 -0.44 8.75 1.15
N LEU A 95 -1.11 8.11 0.20
CA LEU A 95 -1.78 6.83 0.41
C LEU A 95 -1.01 5.69 -0.27
N ALA A 96 -0.85 4.59 0.45
CA ALA A 96 -0.45 3.30 -0.12
C ALA A 96 -1.62 2.33 -0.10
N VAL A 97 -1.65 1.39 -1.03
CA VAL A 97 -2.58 0.25 -1.00
C VAL A 97 -1.82 -1.02 -0.66
N MET A 98 -2.33 -1.80 0.29
CA MET A 98 -1.89 -3.18 0.49
C MET A 98 -2.96 -4.14 0.01
N THR A 99 -2.57 -5.12 -0.82
CA THR A 99 -3.48 -6.13 -1.34
C THR A 99 -2.74 -7.40 -1.75
N TYR A 100 -3.48 -8.47 -2.00
CA TYR A 100 -2.92 -9.72 -2.50
C TYR A 100 -2.64 -9.65 -4.01
N TYR A 101 -1.54 -10.26 -4.43
CA TYR A 101 -1.07 -10.21 -5.82
C TYR A 101 -2.10 -10.72 -6.83
N ASN A 102 -2.92 -11.70 -6.46
CA ASN A 102 -3.96 -12.22 -7.34
C ASN A 102 -4.99 -11.17 -7.77
N ILE A 103 -5.26 -10.14 -6.95
CA ILE A 103 -6.15 -9.02 -7.31
C ILE A 103 -5.51 -8.19 -8.41
N ALA A 104 -4.23 -7.83 -8.27
CA ALA A 104 -3.48 -7.11 -9.29
C ALA A 104 -3.35 -7.94 -10.58
N PHE A 105 -3.01 -9.21 -10.45
CA PHE A 105 -2.81 -10.13 -11.57
C PHE A 105 -4.10 -10.33 -12.38
N ARG A 106 -5.25 -10.57 -11.73
CA ARG A 106 -6.54 -10.76 -12.40
C ARG A 106 -7.06 -9.50 -13.07
N THR A 107 -6.73 -8.33 -12.53
CA THR A 107 -7.07 -7.03 -13.13
C THR A 107 -6.21 -6.75 -14.36
N GLY A 108 -5.03 -7.34 -14.43
CA GLY A 108 -3.94 -7.01 -15.36
C GLY A 108 -3.05 -5.92 -14.77
N LEU A 109 -1.74 -6.19 -14.68
CA LEU A 109 -0.81 -5.37 -13.90
C LEU A 109 -0.77 -3.90 -14.33
N ALA A 110 -0.70 -3.63 -15.65
CA ALA A 110 -0.71 -2.27 -16.17
C ALA A 110 -2.03 -1.54 -15.87
N ARG A 111 -3.17 -2.23 -16.03
CA ARG A 111 -4.48 -1.67 -15.70
C ARG A 111 -4.61 -1.39 -14.21
N PHE A 112 -4.14 -2.31 -13.36
CA PHE A 112 -4.20 -2.13 -11.91
C PHE A 112 -3.34 -0.94 -11.46
N ALA A 113 -2.13 -0.82 -11.99
CA ALA A 113 -1.25 0.32 -11.74
C ALA A 113 -1.90 1.65 -12.13
N SER A 114 -2.51 1.73 -13.34
CA SER A 114 -3.23 2.92 -13.78
C SER A 114 -4.41 3.26 -12.87
N VAL A 115 -5.21 2.26 -12.44
CA VAL A 115 -6.34 2.48 -11.53
C VAL A 115 -5.86 3.03 -10.18
N LEU A 116 -4.73 2.52 -9.65
CA LEU A 116 -4.15 3.05 -8.41
C LEU A 116 -3.75 4.53 -8.58
N ALA A 117 -3.02 4.85 -9.64
CA ALA A 117 -2.59 6.22 -9.93
C ALA A 117 -3.80 7.16 -10.10
N ASP A 118 -4.82 6.76 -10.87
CA ASP A 118 -6.06 7.52 -11.09
C ASP A 118 -6.86 7.72 -9.79
N SER A 119 -6.69 6.84 -8.82
CA SER A 119 -7.31 6.93 -7.50
C SER A 119 -6.48 7.70 -6.47
N GLY A 120 -5.37 8.33 -6.89
CA GLY A 120 -4.51 9.11 -6.02
C GLY A 120 -3.62 8.27 -5.09
N ILE A 121 -3.43 6.99 -5.41
CA ILE A 121 -2.59 6.09 -4.63
C ILE A 121 -1.13 6.26 -5.05
N ALA A 122 -0.28 6.63 -4.12
CA ALA A 122 1.14 6.88 -4.34
C ALA A 122 2.00 5.60 -4.32
N GLY A 123 1.56 4.55 -3.64
CA GLY A 123 2.34 3.31 -3.54
C GLY A 123 1.50 2.06 -3.39
N CYS A 124 2.13 0.91 -3.63
CA CYS A 124 1.46 -0.38 -3.50
C CYS A 124 2.37 -1.43 -2.85
N ILE A 125 1.78 -2.18 -1.93
CA ILE A 125 2.39 -3.27 -1.19
C ILE A 125 1.69 -4.56 -1.62
N LEU A 126 2.46 -5.52 -2.15
CA LEU A 126 1.98 -6.85 -2.54
C LEU A 126 2.75 -7.91 -1.72
N PRO A 127 2.31 -8.24 -0.50
CA PRO A 127 3.08 -9.08 0.43
C PRO A 127 3.43 -10.45 -0.10
N ALA A 128 2.58 -11.03 -0.94
CA ALA A 128 2.77 -12.36 -1.52
C ALA A 128 3.67 -12.37 -2.77
N LEU A 129 4.16 -11.21 -3.24
CA LEU A 129 4.96 -11.10 -4.46
C LEU A 129 6.46 -11.07 -4.13
N PRO A 130 7.22 -12.15 -4.39
CA PRO A 130 8.66 -12.17 -4.14
C PRO A 130 9.41 -11.28 -5.14
N LEU A 131 10.59 -10.79 -4.71
CA LEU A 131 11.44 -9.92 -5.54
C LEU A 131 11.70 -10.50 -6.94
N GLU A 132 11.97 -11.80 -7.03
CA GLU A 132 12.30 -12.49 -8.28
C GLU A 132 11.17 -12.48 -9.30
N GLU A 133 9.93 -12.35 -8.86
CA GLU A 133 8.73 -12.31 -9.70
C GLU A 133 8.17 -10.88 -9.84
N SER A 134 8.74 -9.91 -9.14
CA SER A 134 8.18 -8.57 -9.05
C SER A 134 8.39 -7.70 -10.31
N ALA A 135 9.31 -8.07 -11.21
CA ALA A 135 9.71 -7.22 -12.34
C ALA A 135 8.54 -6.76 -13.23
N PRO A 136 7.56 -7.61 -13.64
CA PRO A 136 6.44 -7.15 -14.46
C PRO A 136 5.54 -6.13 -13.74
N TRP A 137 5.27 -6.36 -12.44
CA TRP A 137 4.52 -5.43 -11.61
C TRP A 137 5.27 -4.11 -11.45
N ALA A 138 6.54 -4.21 -11.09
CA ALA A 138 7.39 -3.07 -10.84
C ALA A 138 7.52 -2.16 -12.08
N SER A 139 7.64 -2.74 -13.28
CA SER A 139 7.64 -1.97 -14.53
C SER A 139 6.32 -1.22 -14.73
N ALA A 140 5.19 -1.90 -14.55
CA ALA A 140 3.87 -1.29 -14.71
C ALA A 140 3.61 -0.16 -13.69
N ALA A 141 4.06 -0.32 -12.46
CA ALA A 141 3.95 0.69 -11.41
C ALA A 141 4.86 1.90 -11.68
N ASP A 142 6.12 1.66 -12.10
CA ASP A 142 7.07 2.72 -12.44
C ASP A 142 6.57 3.61 -13.60
N GLU A 143 5.89 3.02 -14.59
CA GLU A 143 5.33 3.75 -15.75
C GLU A 143 4.29 4.81 -15.35
N VAL A 144 3.56 4.59 -14.26
CA VAL A 144 2.52 5.49 -13.76
C VAL A 144 2.89 6.20 -12.47
N GLY A 145 4.12 6.01 -11.97
CA GLY A 145 4.63 6.68 -10.78
C GLY A 145 4.11 6.12 -9.44
N VAL A 146 3.61 4.88 -9.43
CA VAL A 146 3.21 4.18 -8.19
C VAL A 146 4.43 3.53 -7.56
N GLU A 147 4.73 3.87 -6.31
CA GLU A 147 5.88 3.36 -5.56
C GLU A 147 5.68 1.89 -5.19
N THR A 148 6.68 1.05 -5.47
CA THR A 148 6.64 -0.39 -5.20
C THR A 148 7.33 -0.70 -3.89
N VAL A 149 6.57 -0.92 -2.83
CA VAL A 149 7.08 -1.30 -1.51
C VAL A 149 7.31 -2.80 -1.46
N LEU A 150 8.55 -3.21 -1.19
CA LEU A 150 8.92 -4.62 -1.07
C LEU A 150 9.11 -5.02 0.40
N LEU A 151 8.94 -6.31 0.67
CA LEU A 151 9.04 -6.87 2.01
C LEU A 151 10.42 -7.48 2.29
N ALA A 152 10.86 -7.32 3.53
CA ALA A 152 11.98 -8.07 4.10
C ALA A 152 11.48 -8.78 5.37
N ALA A 153 11.56 -10.10 5.40
CA ALA A 153 11.18 -10.92 6.55
C ALA A 153 12.42 -11.29 7.39
N PRO A 154 12.26 -11.69 8.67
CA PRO A 154 13.37 -12.18 9.48
C PRO A 154 14.12 -13.36 8.86
N THR A 155 13.45 -14.12 7.99
CA THR A 155 14.02 -15.24 7.25
C THR A 155 14.66 -14.84 5.91
N THR A 156 14.61 -13.55 5.53
CA THR A 156 15.23 -13.06 4.30
C THR A 156 16.75 -13.18 4.41
N PRO A 157 17.42 -13.93 3.51
CA PRO A 157 18.87 -14.04 3.55
C PRO A 157 19.55 -12.67 3.33
N ASP A 158 20.60 -12.38 4.08
CA ASP A 158 21.32 -11.11 4.03
C ASP A 158 21.75 -10.72 2.60
N LYS A 159 22.11 -11.70 1.78
CA LYS A 159 22.48 -11.49 0.37
C LYS A 159 21.36 -10.95 -0.51
N ARG A 160 20.07 -11.09 -0.09
CA ARG A 160 18.91 -10.57 -0.83
C ARG A 160 18.53 -9.14 -0.41
N LEU A 161 18.89 -8.72 0.81
CA LEU A 161 18.53 -7.40 1.33
C LEU A 161 18.98 -6.25 0.43
N PRO A 162 20.20 -6.21 -0.11
CA PRO A 162 20.63 -5.15 -1.01
C PRO A 162 19.72 -5.02 -2.24
N ALA A 163 19.35 -6.13 -2.88
CA ALA A 163 18.49 -6.13 -4.06
C ALA A 163 17.05 -5.68 -3.73
N ILE A 164 16.52 -6.07 -2.56
CA ILE A 164 15.22 -5.59 -2.07
C ILE A 164 15.27 -4.07 -1.85
N CYS A 165 16.30 -3.57 -1.17
CA CYS A 165 16.47 -2.13 -0.90
C CYS A 165 16.64 -1.33 -2.20
N GLU A 166 17.42 -1.84 -3.14
CA GLU A 166 17.66 -1.18 -4.43
C GLU A 166 16.39 -1.08 -5.28
N ARG A 167 15.57 -2.15 -5.28
CA ARG A 167 14.35 -2.19 -6.09
C ARG A 167 13.16 -1.54 -5.41
N SER A 168 13.11 -1.51 -4.08
CA SER A 168 12.00 -0.89 -3.35
C SER A 168 11.89 0.60 -3.65
N ARG A 169 10.65 1.11 -3.66
CA ARG A 169 10.33 2.53 -3.71
C ARG A 169 9.44 2.87 -2.53
N GLY A 170 9.50 4.11 -2.05
CA GLY A 170 8.81 4.50 -0.83
C GLY A 170 9.58 4.05 0.41
N PHE A 171 9.44 2.79 0.76
CA PHE A 171 10.17 2.18 1.89
C PHE A 171 10.33 0.67 1.70
N VAL A 172 11.07 0.03 2.60
CA VAL A 172 11.11 -1.43 2.72
C VAL A 172 10.25 -1.83 3.92
N TYR A 173 9.30 -2.72 3.70
CA TYR A 173 8.43 -3.24 4.75
C TYR A 173 9.15 -4.37 5.50
N ALA A 174 9.71 -4.07 6.66
CA ALA A 174 10.33 -5.07 7.53
C ALA A 174 9.23 -5.77 8.36
N VAL A 175 9.00 -7.05 8.07
CA VAL A 175 8.03 -7.86 8.80
C VAL A 175 8.65 -8.32 10.12
N GLY A 176 7.92 -8.13 11.23
CA GLY A 176 8.33 -8.53 12.59
C GLY A 176 7.71 -9.85 13.04
#